data_476de8f464276fc9d57d6b2053ccd787
#
_entry.id   476de8f464276fc9d57d6b2053ccd787
#
_cell.length_a   1.000
_cell.length_b   1.000
_cell.length_c   1.000
_cell.angle_alpha   90.00
_cell.angle_beta   90.00
_cell.angle_gamma   90.00
#
_symmetry.space_group_name_H-M   'P 1'
#
loop_
_entity.id
_entity.type
_entity.pdbx_description
1 polymer ?
#
loop_
_entity_poly.entity_id
_entity_poly.type
_entity_poly.pdbx_seq_one_letter_code
_entity_poly.pdbx_strand_id
1 'polypeptide(L)'
;IADNDFSYDPEIEKAGGELGQIGHTVNEMTMSIENLLQTTEQSYEQRRKIEIQLLQSQVNPHFLYNTLDSIRWMAVIQKSPGIESMTRSLSNLLKNIAKGTQDKITLEEELALLHDYVEIQSVRYMEAFTFYDTVPKELYRYRIIKLTLQPLVENAIFHGIEPTGENGTITVTGREEGGDLVLCVTDDGAGIPPDVLPTLLSEERPRSHASLNGIGVCNVHKRLQMLYGEAYGLTIESEPGAAPVLRCVFPRRSKNVSGIAGGR
;
A
#
# COMPACT_ATOMS: atom_id res chain seq x y z
N ILE A 1 -21.19 19.96 25.72
CA ILE A 1 -20.70 21.14 24.93
C ILE A 1 -19.27 21.50 25.39
N ALA A 2 -18.93 21.40 26.69
CA ALA A 2 -17.58 21.73 27.19
C ALA A 2 -16.49 20.76 26.70
N ASP A 3 -16.85 19.52 26.37
CA ASP A 3 -15.95 18.44 25.91
C ASP A 3 -16.10 18.12 24.42
N ASN A 4 -16.60 19.04 23.60
CA ASN A 4 -16.94 18.81 22.18
C ASN A 4 -17.98 17.68 21.96
N ASP A 5 -18.75 17.34 22.96
CA ASP A 5 -19.87 16.43 22.83
C ASP A 5 -21.13 17.20 22.40
N PHE A 6 -21.57 16.96 21.19
CA PHE A 6 -22.76 17.55 20.57
C PHE A 6 -23.90 16.54 20.45
N SER A 7 -23.88 15.46 21.22
CA SER A 7 -24.94 14.45 21.21
C SER A 7 -26.26 15.03 21.75
N TYR A 8 -27.38 14.49 21.22
CA TYR A 8 -28.70 14.81 21.69
C TYR A 8 -28.90 14.37 23.15
N ASP A 9 -29.28 15.29 24.02
CA ASP A 9 -29.57 15.01 25.44
C ASP A 9 -31.06 15.13 25.73
N PRO A 10 -31.80 14.01 25.90
CA PRO A 10 -33.22 14.03 26.18
C PRO A 10 -33.57 14.54 27.60
N GLU A 11 -32.59 14.65 28.50
CA GLU A 11 -32.84 15.07 29.87
C GLU A 11 -33.14 16.57 29.98
N ILE A 12 -32.51 17.38 29.11
CA ILE A 12 -32.71 18.82 29.10
C ILE A 12 -34.10 19.25 28.60
N GLU A 13 -34.80 18.39 27.87
CA GLU A 13 -36.17 18.62 27.38
C GLU A 13 -37.26 18.24 28.40
N LYS A 14 -36.92 17.43 29.42
CA LYS A 14 -37.90 16.99 30.45
C LYS A 14 -38.32 18.08 31.39
N ALA A 15 -37.63 19.20 31.44
CA ALA A 15 -38.04 20.37 32.24
C ALA A 15 -39.27 21.00 31.58
N GLY A 16 -40.41 21.00 32.26
CA GLY A 16 -41.65 21.59 31.74
C GLY A 16 -41.57 23.13 31.59
N GLY A 17 -42.46 23.73 30.77
CA GLY A 17 -42.55 25.16 30.55
C GLY A 17 -41.41 25.75 29.69
N GLU A 18 -41.02 26.99 30.01
CA GLU A 18 -40.01 27.74 29.25
C GLU A 18 -38.64 27.07 29.23
N LEU A 19 -38.27 26.37 30.31
CA LEU A 19 -36.99 25.63 30.40
C LEU A 19 -36.93 24.43 29.44
N GLY A 20 -38.02 23.70 29.25
CA GLY A 20 -38.11 22.62 28.30
C GLY A 20 -37.99 23.11 26.83
N GLN A 21 -38.57 24.32 26.56
CA GLN A 21 -38.42 24.93 25.23
C GLN A 21 -36.99 25.36 24.92
N ILE A 22 -36.28 25.89 25.92
CA ILE A 22 -34.86 26.21 25.80
C ILE A 22 -34.06 24.93 25.57
N GLY A 23 -34.33 23.84 26.31
CA GLY A 23 -33.69 22.55 26.15
C GLY A 23 -33.86 21.98 24.74
N HIS A 24 -35.07 22.04 24.19
CA HIS A 24 -35.35 21.63 22.81
C HIS A 24 -34.55 22.45 21.78
N THR A 25 -34.51 23.78 21.91
CA THR A 25 -33.74 24.64 21.02
C THR A 25 -32.24 24.35 21.09
N VAL A 26 -31.69 24.05 22.27
CA VAL A 26 -30.29 23.66 22.44
C VAL A 26 -29.99 22.34 21.75
N ASN A 27 -30.87 21.34 21.88
CA ASN A 27 -30.73 20.06 21.18
C ASN A 27 -30.79 20.22 19.65
N GLU A 28 -31.71 21.03 19.11
CA GLU A 28 -31.77 21.34 17.69
C GLU A 28 -30.47 22.03 17.21
N MET A 29 -29.91 22.94 18.00
CA MET A 29 -28.64 23.59 17.68
C MET A 29 -27.47 22.60 17.70
N THR A 30 -27.37 21.73 18.71
CA THR A 30 -26.30 20.71 18.78
C THR A 30 -26.37 19.73 17.61
N MET A 31 -27.55 19.22 17.28
CA MET A 31 -27.73 18.36 16.09
C MET A 31 -27.36 19.09 14.80
N SER A 32 -27.69 20.38 14.68
CA SER A 32 -27.30 21.17 13.50
C SER A 32 -25.78 21.35 13.40
N ILE A 33 -25.11 21.59 14.53
CA ILE A 33 -23.64 21.70 14.60
C ILE A 33 -22.99 20.36 14.20
N GLU A 34 -23.48 19.24 14.75
CA GLU A 34 -22.96 17.90 14.41
C GLU A 34 -23.09 17.61 12.91
N ASN A 35 -24.26 17.88 12.33
CA ASN A 35 -24.49 17.74 10.88
C ASN A 35 -23.56 18.65 10.05
N LEU A 36 -23.33 19.89 10.48
CA LEU A 36 -22.43 20.82 9.82
C LEU A 36 -20.98 20.34 9.89
N LEU A 37 -20.53 19.84 11.03
CA LEU A 37 -19.19 19.28 11.21
C LEU A 37 -18.99 18.07 10.28
N GLN A 38 -19.94 17.14 10.27
CA GLN A 38 -19.88 15.96 9.41
C GLN A 38 -19.87 16.33 7.92
N THR A 39 -20.72 17.29 7.51
CA THR A 39 -20.75 17.77 6.12
C THR A 39 -19.46 18.47 5.74
N THR A 40 -18.86 19.24 6.67
CA THR A 40 -17.61 19.94 6.44
C THR A 40 -16.46 18.96 6.28
N GLU A 41 -16.39 17.92 7.12
CA GLU A 41 -15.38 16.87 7.05
C GLU A 41 -15.46 16.10 5.72
N GLN A 42 -16.67 15.69 5.32
CA GLN A 42 -16.90 15.04 4.03
C GLN A 42 -16.49 15.93 2.84
N SER A 43 -16.81 17.23 2.91
CA SER A 43 -16.43 18.19 1.87
C SER A 43 -14.91 18.37 1.80
N TYR A 44 -14.22 18.35 2.94
CA TYR A 44 -12.76 18.45 3.02
C TYR A 44 -12.09 17.22 2.41
N GLU A 45 -12.60 16.02 2.71
CA GLU A 45 -12.12 14.78 2.11
C GLU A 45 -12.34 14.75 0.59
N GLN A 46 -13.50 15.20 0.12
CA GLN A 46 -13.79 15.29 -1.31
C GLN A 46 -12.86 16.28 -2.01
N ARG A 47 -12.64 17.46 -1.44
CA ARG A 47 -11.69 18.45 -2.00
C ARG A 47 -10.29 17.87 -2.09
N ARG A 48 -9.82 17.21 -1.04
CA ARG A 48 -8.50 16.57 -1.02
C ARG A 48 -8.36 15.50 -2.10
N LYS A 49 -9.41 14.67 -2.30
CA LYS A 49 -9.43 13.66 -3.38
C LYS A 49 -9.35 14.30 -4.77
N ILE A 50 -10.13 15.37 -5.00
CA ILE A 50 -10.12 16.11 -6.26
C ILE A 50 -8.75 16.78 -6.50
N GLU A 51 -8.15 17.38 -5.48
CA GLU A 51 -6.84 18.00 -5.58
C GLU A 51 -5.74 17.00 -5.95
N ILE A 52 -5.75 15.80 -5.32
CA ILE A 52 -4.85 14.70 -5.68
C ILE A 52 -5.10 14.25 -7.13
N GLN A 53 -6.35 14.12 -7.57
CA GLN A 53 -6.68 13.77 -8.94
C GLN A 53 -6.21 14.82 -9.95
N LEU A 54 -6.34 16.11 -9.63
CA LEU A 54 -5.83 17.20 -10.46
C LEU A 54 -4.31 17.18 -10.58
N LEU A 55 -3.60 16.97 -9.47
CA LEU A 55 -2.15 16.83 -9.48
C LEU A 55 -1.70 15.61 -10.31
N GLN A 56 -2.40 14.49 -10.19
CA GLN A 56 -2.14 13.30 -11.01
C GLN A 56 -2.45 13.51 -12.49
N SER A 57 -3.43 14.33 -12.83
CA SER A 57 -3.81 14.63 -14.23
C SER A 57 -2.83 15.56 -14.95
N GLN A 58 -1.99 16.31 -14.23
CA GLN A 58 -0.98 17.18 -14.84
C GLN A 58 0.10 16.40 -15.60
N VAL A 59 0.32 15.13 -15.23
CA VAL A 59 1.11 14.22 -16.07
C VAL A 59 0.14 13.56 -17.04
N ASN A 60 0.20 13.90 -18.34
CA ASN A 60 -0.65 13.27 -19.34
C ASN A 60 -0.26 11.78 -19.51
N PRO A 61 -1.00 10.81 -18.92
CA PRO A 61 -0.60 9.41 -18.95
C PRO A 61 -0.58 8.87 -20.39
N HIS A 62 -1.46 9.38 -21.22
CA HIS A 62 -1.55 8.97 -22.63
C HIS A 62 -0.31 9.38 -23.43
N PHE A 63 0.26 10.55 -23.16
CA PHE A 63 1.51 10.96 -23.79
C PHE A 63 2.67 10.06 -23.38
N LEU A 64 2.75 9.70 -22.11
CA LEU A 64 3.80 8.78 -21.60
C LEU A 64 3.68 7.40 -22.25
N TYR A 65 2.46 6.84 -22.32
CA TYR A 65 2.27 5.52 -22.96
C TYR A 65 2.64 5.54 -24.42
N ASN A 66 2.21 6.56 -25.18
CA ASN A 66 2.54 6.68 -26.60
C ASN A 66 4.05 6.83 -26.83
N THR A 67 4.72 7.57 -25.95
CA THR A 67 6.18 7.73 -26.03
C THR A 67 6.89 6.40 -25.76
N LEU A 68 6.48 5.68 -24.71
CA LEU A 68 7.04 4.36 -24.39
C LEU A 68 6.75 3.33 -25.48
N ASP A 69 5.56 3.33 -26.07
CA ASP A 69 5.23 2.46 -27.20
C ASP A 69 6.11 2.79 -28.42
N SER A 70 6.40 4.06 -28.67
CA SER A 70 7.31 4.47 -29.75
C SER A 70 8.74 3.98 -29.49
N ILE A 71 9.24 4.09 -28.26
CA ILE A 71 10.55 3.57 -27.89
C ILE A 71 10.59 2.04 -28.03
N ARG A 72 9.53 1.34 -27.62
CA ARG A 72 9.39 -0.11 -27.75
C ARG A 72 9.46 -0.54 -29.23
N TRP A 73 8.74 0.13 -30.10
CA TRP A 73 8.79 -0.15 -31.55
C TRP A 73 10.18 0.06 -32.14
N MET A 74 10.88 1.13 -31.73
CA MET A 74 12.27 1.35 -32.16
C MET A 74 13.19 0.22 -31.65
N ALA A 75 13.01 -0.24 -30.41
CA ALA A 75 13.78 -1.36 -29.86
C ALA A 75 13.55 -2.66 -30.64
N VAL A 76 12.30 -2.95 -31.03
CA VAL A 76 11.96 -4.12 -31.88
C VAL A 76 12.66 -4.02 -33.23
N ILE A 77 12.62 -2.87 -33.90
CA ILE A 77 13.26 -2.65 -35.19
C ILE A 77 14.80 -2.83 -35.09
N GLN A 78 15.38 -2.32 -34.01
CA GLN A 78 16.83 -2.43 -33.73
C GLN A 78 17.24 -3.79 -33.15
N LYS A 79 16.29 -4.71 -32.96
CA LYS A 79 16.52 -6.05 -32.35
C LYS A 79 17.19 -5.97 -30.98
N SER A 80 16.74 -5.04 -30.15
CA SER A 80 17.22 -4.81 -28.77
C SER A 80 16.21 -5.35 -27.75
N PRO A 81 16.23 -6.66 -27.42
CA PRO A 81 15.21 -7.30 -26.61
C PRO A 81 15.16 -6.74 -25.17
N GLY A 82 16.28 -6.34 -24.59
CA GLY A 82 16.34 -5.74 -23.25
C GLY A 82 15.63 -4.39 -23.19
N ILE A 83 15.78 -3.52 -24.20
CA ILE A 83 15.08 -2.23 -24.26
C ILE A 83 13.57 -2.46 -24.50
N GLU A 84 13.21 -3.42 -25.35
CA GLU A 84 11.82 -3.79 -25.60
C GLU A 84 11.14 -4.23 -24.31
N SER A 85 11.74 -5.16 -23.58
CA SER A 85 11.19 -5.71 -22.34
C SER A 85 11.06 -4.66 -21.26
N MET A 86 12.12 -3.89 -20.99
CA MET A 86 12.11 -2.80 -20.01
C MET A 86 11.00 -1.76 -20.32
N THR A 87 10.84 -1.38 -21.58
CA THR A 87 9.85 -0.39 -22.00
C THR A 87 8.42 -0.92 -21.84
N ARG A 88 8.21 -2.21 -22.12
CA ARG A 88 6.94 -2.89 -21.89
C ARG A 88 6.58 -2.93 -20.41
N SER A 89 7.50 -3.38 -19.56
CA SER A 89 7.30 -3.46 -18.11
C SER A 89 7.03 -2.09 -17.49
N LEU A 90 7.75 -1.05 -17.92
CA LEU A 90 7.50 0.34 -17.49
C LEU A 90 6.11 0.83 -17.92
N SER A 91 5.69 0.54 -19.16
CA SER A 91 4.36 0.90 -19.66
C SER A 91 3.26 0.22 -18.83
N ASN A 92 3.42 -1.05 -18.45
CA ASN A 92 2.49 -1.80 -17.62
C ASN A 92 2.39 -1.20 -16.21
N LEU A 93 3.52 -0.90 -15.56
CA LEU A 93 3.54 -0.27 -14.24
C LEU A 93 2.83 1.09 -14.26
N LEU A 94 3.12 1.95 -15.22
CA LEU A 94 2.48 3.25 -15.35
C LEU A 94 0.97 3.13 -15.58
N LYS A 95 0.51 2.21 -16.44
CA LYS A 95 -0.93 1.94 -16.65
C LYS A 95 -1.62 1.53 -15.36
N ASN A 96 -0.94 0.75 -14.54
CA ASN A 96 -1.49 0.29 -13.28
C ASN A 96 -1.49 1.38 -12.21
N ILE A 97 -0.48 2.24 -12.15
CA ILE A 97 -0.46 3.42 -11.24
C ILE A 97 -1.60 4.39 -11.60
N ALA A 98 -1.84 4.63 -12.89
CA ALA A 98 -2.90 5.52 -13.35
C ALA A 98 -4.33 5.03 -13.01
N LYS A 99 -4.53 3.73 -12.81
CA LYS A 99 -5.84 3.15 -12.38
C LYS A 99 -6.17 3.43 -10.90
N GLY A 100 -5.28 4.08 -10.14
CA GLY A 100 -5.48 4.40 -8.73
C GLY A 100 -4.82 3.39 -7.76
N THR A 101 -4.61 3.84 -6.52
CA THR A 101 -3.90 3.07 -5.49
C THR A 101 -4.83 2.42 -4.46
N GLN A 102 -6.14 2.66 -4.54
CA GLN A 102 -7.07 2.25 -3.48
C GLN A 102 -7.67 0.86 -3.65
N ASP A 103 -7.41 0.19 -4.75
CA ASP A 103 -8.10 -1.05 -5.06
C ASP A 103 -7.36 -2.27 -4.51
N LYS A 104 -8.14 -3.19 -3.94
CA LYS A 104 -7.67 -4.55 -3.70
C LYS A 104 -7.62 -5.26 -5.05
N ILE A 105 -6.46 -5.78 -5.37
CA ILE A 105 -6.21 -6.58 -6.57
C ILE A 105 -6.03 -8.05 -6.18
N THR A 106 -6.07 -8.94 -7.16
CA THR A 106 -5.71 -10.34 -6.92
C THR A 106 -4.22 -10.47 -6.67
N LEU A 107 -3.83 -11.52 -5.95
CA LEU A 107 -2.41 -11.82 -5.75
C LEU A 107 -1.70 -12.08 -7.09
N GLU A 108 -2.40 -12.67 -8.07
CA GLU A 108 -1.90 -12.84 -9.43
C GLU A 108 -1.55 -11.49 -10.09
N GLU A 109 -2.44 -10.50 -9.96
CA GLU A 109 -2.19 -9.15 -10.50
C GLU A 109 -1.04 -8.44 -9.77
N GLU A 110 -0.91 -8.61 -8.45
CA GLU A 110 0.20 -8.04 -7.67
C GLU A 110 1.53 -8.67 -8.06
N LEU A 111 1.58 -10.01 -8.21
CA LEU A 111 2.78 -10.71 -8.67
C LEU A 111 3.16 -10.29 -10.09
N ALA A 112 2.21 -10.13 -10.99
CA ALA A 112 2.47 -9.61 -12.33
C ALA A 112 3.11 -8.21 -12.31
N LEU A 113 2.60 -7.30 -11.46
CA LEU A 113 3.20 -5.98 -11.27
C LEU A 113 4.61 -6.06 -10.67
N LEU A 114 4.80 -6.98 -9.73
CA LEU A 114 6.10 -7.21 -9.12
C LEU A 114 7.11 -7.73 -10.14
N HIS A 115 6.72 -8.64 -11.02
CA HIS A 115 7.58 -9.13 -12.12
C HIS A 115 7.96 -7.99 -13.07
N ASP A 116 7.02 -7.13 -13.48
CA ASP A 116 7.33 -5.95 -14.30
C ASP A 116 8.35 -5.03 -13.60
N TYR A 117 8.22 -4.82 -12.27
CA TYR A 117 9.16 -4.03 -11.49
C TYR A 117 10.55 -4.68 -11.42
N VAL A 118 10.59 -5.96 -11.09
CA VAL A 118 11.85 -6.75 -10.98
C VAL A 118 12.61 -6.75 -12.32
N GLU A 119 11.93 -6.90 -13.44
CA GLU A 119 12.54 -6.88 -14.75
C GLU A 119 13.25 -5.56 -15.05
N ILE A 120 12.63 -4.43 -14.68
CA ILE A 120 13.27 -3.11 -14.83
C ILE A 120 14.51 -3.02 -13.93
N GLN A 121 14.42 -3.47 -12.68
CA GLN A 121 15.52 -3.40 -11.73
C GLN A 121 16.66 -4.36 -12.13
N SER A 122 16.36 -5.54 -12.63
CA SER A 122 17.37 -6.49 -13.11
C SER A 122 18.26 -5.88 -14.20
N VAL A 123 17.68 -5.20 -15.17
CA VAL A 123 18.43 -4.47 -16.20
C VAL A 123 19.26 -3.34 -15.61
N ARG A 124 18.67 -2.56 -14.66
CA ARG A 124 19.36 -1.44 -14.00
C ARG A 124 20.59 -1.90 -13.20
N TYR A 125 20.47 -3.02 -12.51
CA TYR A 125 21.52 -3.59 -11.67
C TYR A 125 22.39 -4.62 -12.42
N MET A 126 22.31 -4.68 -13.77
CA MET A 126 23.13 -5.57 -14.61
C MET A 126 23.05 -7.04 -14.17
N GLU A 127 21.84 -7.48 -13.81
CA GLU A 127 21.57 -8.87 -13.35
C GLU A 127 22.29 -9.23 -12.02
N ALA A 128 22.60 -8.23 -11.18
CA ALA A 128 23.24 -8.47 -9.89
C ALA A 128 22.37 -9.25 -8.89
N PHE A 129 21.15 -9.60 -9.23
CA PHE A 129 20.29 -10.46 -8.39
C PHE A 129 19.42 -11.38 -9.22
N THR A 130 19.06 -12.51 -8.63
CA THR A 130 18.08 -13.45 -9.17
C THR A 130 16.79 -13.39 -8.35
N PHE A 131 15.67 -13.35 -9.03
CA PHE A 131 14.35 -13.28 -8.39
C PHE A 131 13.59 -14.59 -8.59
N TYR A 132 13.02 -15.13 -7.50
CA TYR A 132 12.19 -16.32 -7.53
C TYR A 132 10.80 -16.00 -6.93
N ASP A 133 9.76 -16.38 -7.67
CA ASP A 133 8.38 -16.42 -7.21
C ASP A 133 7.96 -17.89 -7.06
N THR A 134 7.77 -18.32 -5.82
CA THR A 134 7.37 -19.70 -5.48
C THR A 134 6.00 -19.74 -4.82
N VAL A 135 5.16 -18.73 -5.08
CA VAL A 135 3.80 -18.65 -4.55
C VAL A 135 2.89 -19.67 -5.23
N PRO A 136 2.22 -20.56 -4.48
CA PRO A 136 1.30 -21.54 -5.05
C PRO A 136 0.12 -20.89 -5.80
N LYS A 137 -0.23 -21.42 -6.97
CA LYS A 137 -1.28 -20.86 -7.83
C LYS A 137 -2.68 -20.86 -7.17
N GLU A 138 -2.90 -21.73 -6.21
CA GLU A 138 -4.14 -21.80 -5.41
C GLU A 138 -4.39 -20.50 -4.65
N LEU A 139 -3.31 -19.75 -4.34
CA LEU A 139 -3.36 -18.49 -3.61
C LEU A 139 -3.60 -17.27 -4.52
N TYR A 140 -3.47 -17.40 -5.82
CA TYR A 140 -3.56 -16.29 -6.79
C TYR A 140 -4.89 -15.53 -6.73
N ARG A 141 -5.97 -16.18 -6.30
CA ARG A 141 -7.31 -15.58 -6.17
C ARG A 141 -7.52 -14.74 -4.90
N TYR A 142 -6.56 -14.75 -3.97
CA TYR A 142 -6.65 -13.89 -2.80
C TYR A 142 -6.59 -12.43 -3.22
N ARG A 143 -7.39 -11.58 -2.58
CA ARG A 143 -7.38 -10.14 -2.83
C ARG A 143 -6.55 -9.44 -1.78
N ILE A 144 -5.51 -8.75 -2.20
CA ILE A 144 -4.60 -8.02 -1.35
C ILE A 144 -4.58 -6.54 -1.73
N ILE A 145 -4.00 -5.72 -0.89
CA ILE A 145 -3.80 -4.30 -1.18
C ILE A 145 -2.72 -4.19 -2.26
N LYS A 146 -3.02 -3.43 -3.30
CA LYS A 146 -2.09 -3.14 -4.39
C LYS A 146 -0.79 -2.50 -3.89
N LEU A 147 0.33 -2.82 -4.52
CA LEU A 147 1.67 -2.33 -4.18
C LEU A 147 2.08 -2.67 -2.73
N THR A 148 1.81 -3.89 -2.30
CA THR A 148 2.27 -4.42 -1.01
C THR A 148 3.64 -5.10 -1.13
N LEU A 149 3.83 -5.93 -2.15
CA LEU A 149 5.07 -6.71 -2.32
C LEU A 149 6.22 -5.87 -2.91
N GLN A 150 5.92 -4.92 -3.78
CA GLN A 150 6.94 -4.10 -4.42
C GLN A 150 7.87 -3.37 -3.43
N PRO A 151 7.38 -2.66 -2.38
CA PRO A 151 8.27 -2.00 -1.41
C PRO A 151 9.14 -2.97 -0.60
N LEU A 152 8.70 -4.23 -0.43
CA LEU A 152 9.47 -5.24 0.28
C LEU A 152 10.62 -5.75 -0.59
N VAL A 153 10.35 -6.02 -1.85
CA VAL A 153 11.39 -6.42 -2.83
C VAL A 153 12.34 -5.25 -3.10
N GLU A 154 11.81 -4.01 -3.14
CA GLU A 154 12.63 -2.80 -3.23
C GLU A 154 13.62 -2.71 -2.05
N ASN A 155 13.14 -2.96 -0.82
CA ASN A 155 13.99 -3.01 0.37
C ASN A 155 15.07 -4.10 0.27
N ALA A 156 14.72 -5.29 -0.22
CA ALA A 156 15.66 -6.39 -0.44
C ALA A 156 16.76 -6.01 -1.45
N ILE A 157 16.41 -5.36 -2.57
CA ILE A 157 17.38 -4.89 -3.56
C ILE A 157 18.32 -3.85 -2.97
N PHE A 158 17.78 -2.72 -2.43
CA PHE A 158 18.59 -1.56 -2.04
C PHE A 158 19.33 -1.74 -0.73
N HIS A 159 18.79 -2.50 0.21
CA HIS A 159 19.35 -2.64 1.56
C HIS A 159 19.91 -4.04 1.82
N GLY A 160 19.41 -5.06 1.11
CA GLY A 160 19.92 -6.41 1.18
C GLY A 160 21.09 -6.61 0.20
N ILE A 161 20.82 -6.57 -1.10
CA ILE A 161 21.76 -7.00 -2.13
C ILE A 161 22.79 -5.93 -2.51
N GLU A 162 22.33 -4.69 -2.82
CA GLU A 162 23.23 -3.62 -3.29
C GLU A 162 24.44 -3.37 -2.37
N PRO A 163 24.31 -3.37 -1.01
CA PRO A 163 25.44 -3.12 -0.12
C PRO A 163 26.49 -4.24 -0.11
N THR A 164 26.13 -5.46 -0.53
CA THR A 164 27.11 -6.58 -0.57
C THR A 164 28.11 -6.44 -1.71
N GLY A 165 27.72 -5.77 -2.80
CA GLY A 165 28.50 -5.72 -4.04
C GLY A 165 28.61 -7.07 -4.75
N GLU A 166 27.89 -8.09 -4.29
CA GLU A 166 27.86 -9.44 -4.84
C GLU A 166 26.49 -9.76 -5.44
N ASN A 167 26.40 -10.81 -6.24
CA ASN A 167 25.13 -11.29 -6.75
C ASN A 167 24.33 -11.93 -5.61
N GLY A 168 23.05 -11.59 -5.55
CA GLY A 168 22.16 -12.11 -4.51
C GLY A 168 20.88 -12.73 -5.06
N THR A 169 20.10 -13.28 -4.15
CA THR A 169 18.84 -13.96 -4.45
C THR A 169 17.72 -13.34 -3.65
N ILE A 170 16.60 -13.02 -4.30
CA ILE A 170 15.38 -12.56 -3.64
C ILE A 170 14.28 -13.58 -3.93
N THR A 171 13.62 -14.05 -2.90
CA THR A 171 12.55 -15.04 -3.03
C THR A 171 11.25 -14.54 -2.42
N VAL A 172 10.15 -14.64 -3.18
CA VAL A 172 8.80 -14.42 -2.68
C VAL A 172 8.11 -15.76 -2.51
N THR A 173 7.63 -16.03 -1.31
CA THR A 173 6.89 -17.25 -0.97
C THR A 173 5.48 -16.91 -0.47
N GLY A 174 4.55 -17.85 -0.61
CA GLY A 174 3.20 -17.71 -0.12
C GLY A 174 2.68 -19.00 0.51
N ARG A 175 1.92 -18.88 1.60
CA ARG A 175 1.23 -20.01 2.22
C ARG A 175 -0.05 -19.57 2.91
N GLU A 176 -0.95 -20.51 3.12
CA GLU A 176 -2.11 -20.32 4.01
C GLU A 176 -1.74 -20.82 5.41
N GLU A 177 -1.97 -20.00 6.44
CA GLU A 177 -1.64 -20.30 7.82
C GLU A 177 -2.81 -19.87 8.72
N GLY A 178 -3.44 -20.82 9.43
CA GLY A 178 -4.59 -20.53 10.28
C GLY A 178 -5.83 -20.00 9.52
N GLY A 179 -5.83 -20.09 8.21
CA GLY A 179 -6.85 -19.53 7.33
C GLY A 179 -6.51 -18.15 6.76
N ASP A 180 -5.42 -17.56 7.18
CA ASP A 180 -4.91 -16.29 6.65
C ASP A 180 -3.86 -16.54 5.57
N LEU A 181 -3.75 -15.60 4.62
CA LEU A 181 -2.69 -15.59 3.62
C LEU A 181 -1.43 -14.99 4.23
N VAL A 182 -0.34 -15.72 4.18
CA VAL A 182 0.99 -15.26 4.59
C VAL A 182 1.87 -15.18 3.37
N LEU A 183 2.42 -13.99 3.09
CA LEU A 183 3.42 -13.76 2.06
C LEU A 183 4.74 -13.38 2.73
N CYS A 184 5.84 -13.97 2.28
CA CYS A 184 7.17 -13.67 2.78
C CYS A 184 8.08 -13.25 1.63
N VAL A 185 8.91 -12.25 1.88
CA VAL A 185 10.01 -11.82 1.01
C VAL A 185 11.31 -12.06 1.78
N THR A 186 12.21 -12.80 1.18
CA THR A 186 13.53 -13.13 1.74
C THR A 186 14.61 -12.74 0.74
N ASP A 187 15.74 -12.27 1.24
CA ASP A 187 16.95 -12.03 0.47
C ASP A 187 18.16 -12.65 1.17
N ASP A 188 19.21 -12.97 0.43
CA ASP A 188 20.48 -13.48 0.96
C ASP A 188 21.55 -12.36 1.07
N GLY A 189 21.08 -11.12 1.20
CA GLY A 189 21.94 -9.95 1.25
C GLY A 189 22.61 -9.68 2.60
N ALA A 190 22.92 -8.39 2.85
CA ALA A 190 23.66 -7.94 4.03
C ALA A 190 22.92 -8.11 5.36
N GLY A 191 21.62 -8.42 5.34
CA GLY A 191 20.76 -8.48 6.52
C GLY A 191 20.36 -7.11 7.04
N ILE A 192 19.59 -7.09 8.13
CA ILE A 192 19.12 -5.86 8.76
C ILE A 192 19.91 -5.65 10.06
N PRO A 193 20.59 -4.50 10.21
CA PRO A 193 21.32 -4.21 11.45
C PRO A 193 20.39 -4.21 12.68
N PRO A 194 20.81 -4.77 13.83
CA PRO A 194 19.95 -4.89 15.02
C PRO A 194 19.44 -3.54 15.58
N ASP A 195 20.17 -2.46 15.35
CA ASP A 195 19.82 -1.10 15.76
C ASP A 195 18.74 -0.48 14.84
N VAL A 196 18.64 -0.94 13.59
CA VAL A 196 17.66 -0.46 12.60
C VAL A 196 16.33 -1.23 12.73
N LEU A 197 16.39 -2.52 13.09
CA LEU A 197 15.24 -3.42 13.13
C LEU A 197 14.05 -2.87 13.95
N PRO A 198 14.19 -2.32 15.18
CA PRO A 198 13.08 -1.78 15.97
C PRO A 198 12.42 -0.55 15.34
N THR A 199 13.19 0.21 14.55
CA THR A 199 12.72 1.47 13.95
C THR A 199 12.17 1.31 12.54
N LEU A 200 12.31 0.12 11.94
CA LEU A 200 11.97 -0.12 10.54
C LEU A 200 10.46 0.02 10.26
N LEU A 201 9.62 -0.29 11.24
CA LEU A 201 8.17 -0.18 11.17
C LEU A 201 7.63 1.06 11.91
N SER A 202 8.51 1.90 12.54
CA SER A 202 8.12 3.10 13.27
C SER A 202 8.29 4.37 12.44
N GLU A 203 7.56 5.45 12.82
CA GLU A 203 7.72 6.78 12.23
C GLU A 203 8.95 7.54 12.77
N GLU A 204 9.44 7.15 13.93
CA GLU A 204 10.53 7.83 14.64
C GLU A 204 11.90 7.42 14.09
N ARG A 205 12.11 7.56 12.78
CA ARG A 205 13.43 7.32 12.20
C ARG A 205 14.30 8.57 12.29
N PRO A 206 15.56 8.43 12.77
CA PRO A 206 16.54 9.50 12.65
C PRO A 206 16.71 9.89 11.18
N ARG A 207 16.63 11.19 10.87
CA ARG A 207 16.75 11.72 9.50
C ARG A 207 18.07 11.36 8.79
N SER A 208 19.08 10.89 9.54
CA SER A 208 20.36 10.42 9.03
C SER A 208 20.30 9.09 8.27
N HIS A 209 19.24 8.28 8.47
CA HIS A 209 19.00 7.00 7.77
C HIS A 209 17.73 7.03 6.91
N ALA A 210 17.15 8.20 6.67
CA ALA A 210 16.00 8.40 5.82
C ALA A 210 16.43 8.33 4.33
N SER A 211 16.83 7.15 3.85
CA SER A 211 16.67 6.87 2.43
C SER A 211 15.17 6.85 2.13
N LEU A 212 14.77 7.45 1.02
CA LEU A 212 13.37 7.47 0.55
C LEU A 212 12.73 6.07 0.56
N ASN A 213 13.53 5.02 0.46
CA ASN A 213 13.11 3.62 0.34
C ASN A 213 12.63 3.00 1.67
N GLY A 214 13.13 3.45 2.83
CA GLY A 214 12.67 2.94 4.13
C GLY A 214 11.25 3.38 4.52
N ILE A 215 10.69 4.39 3.85
CA ILE A 215 9.32 4.85 4.03
C ILE A 215 8.32 3.83 3.46
N GLY A 216 8.71 3.09 2.43
CA GLY A 216 7.85 2.13 1.75
C GLY A 216 7.37 0.98 2.64
N VAL A 217 8.28 0.36 3.39
CA VAL A 217 7.99 -0.78 4.29
C VAL A 217 7.07 -0.35 5.45
N CYS A 218 7.36 0.78 6.10
CA CYS A 218 6.53 1.35 7.15
C CYS A 218 5.11 1.69 6.64
N ASN A 219 5.01 2.26 5.44
CA ASN A 219 3.71 2.57 4.82
C ASN A 219 2.90 1.30 4.53
N VAL A 220 3.53 0.21 4.08
CA VAL A 220 2.85 -1.07 3.89
C VAL A 220 2.31 -1.59 5.22
N HIS A 221 3.12 -1.57 6.28
CA HIS A 221 2.71 -1.99 7.63
C HIS A 221 1.46 -1.25 8.10
N LYS A 222 1.49 0.09 8.05
CA LYS A 222 0.35 0.93 8.45
C LYS A 222 -0.90 0.72 7.59
N ARG A 223 -0.74 0.59 6.29
CA ARG A 223 -1.89 0.32 5.39
C ARG A 223 -2.57 -1.00 5.72
N LEU A 224 -1.80 -2.03 6.07
CA LEU A 224 -2.33 -3.32 6.49
C LEU A 224 -3.09 -3.17 7.81
N GLN A 225 -2.52 -2.49 8.81
CA GLN A 225 -3.17 -2.25 10.10
C GLN A 225 -4.45 -1.42 9.97
N MET A 226 -4.43 -0.34 9.18
CA MET A 226 -5.61 0.50 8.94
C MET A 226 -6.78 -0.26 8.31
N LEU A 227 -6.48 -1.22 7.42
CA LEU A 227 -7.52 -1.93 6.67
C LEU A 227 -7.98 -3.23 7.30
N TYR A 228 -7.13 -3.88 8.08
CA TYR A 228 -7.39 -5.21 8.64
C TYR A 228 -7.34 -5.25 10.17
N GLY A 229 -6.93 -4.16 10.82
CA GLY A 229 -6.75 -4.06 12.27
C GLY A 229 -5.31 -4.30 12.73
N GLU A 230 -5.02 -3.95 13.99
CA GLU A 230 -3.66 -3.96 14.56
C GLU A 230 -3.02 -5.35 14.63
N ALA A 231 -3.83 -6.42 14.58
CA ALA A 231 -3.34 -7.79 14.53
C ALA A 231 -2.66 -8.17 13.20
N TYR A 232 -2.87 -7.36 12.16
CA TYR A 232 -2.30 -7.55 10.83
C TYR A 232 -1.23 -6.51 10.56
N GLY A 233 -0.32 -6.84 9.64
CA GLY A 233 0.78 -5.94 9.31
C GLY A 233 2.01 -6.71 8.83
N LEU A 234 3.15 -6.05 8.92
CA LEU A 234 4.44 -6.66 8.64
C LEU A 234 5.08 -7.14 9.94
N THR A 235 5.68 -8.32 9.90
CA THR A 235 6.68 -8.78 10.87
C THR A 235 8.00 -8.96 10.15
N ILE A 236 9.09 -8.66 10.84
CA ILE A 236 10.44 -8.74 10.31
C ILE A 236 11.23 -9.67 11.22
N GLU A 237 11.73 -10.75 10.66
CA GLU A 237 12.61 -11.69 11.32
C GLU A 237 13.99 -11.55 10.68
N SER A 238 14.99 -11.18 11.46
CA SER A 238 16.37 -11.06 11.01
C SER A 238 17.31 -11.46 12.13
N GLU A 239 18.13 -12.46 11.87
CA GLU A 239 19.23 -12.85 12.75
C GLU A 239 20.56 -12.37 12.16
N PRO A 240 21.55 -11.98 12.97
CA PRO A 240 22.86 -11.60 12.44
C PRO A 240 23.49 -12.73 11.63
N GLY A 241 23.73 -12.48 10.34
CA GLY A 241 24.29 -13.48 9.41
C GLY A 241 23.30 -14.46 8.80
N ALA A 242 22.00 -14.29 9.05
CA ALA A 242 20.94 -15.02 8.38
C ALA A 242 20.15 -14.09 7.45
N ALA A 243 19.54 -14.67 6.41
CA ALA A 243 18.68 -13.96 5.47
C ALA A 243 17.48 -13.34 6.20
N PRO A 244 17.21 -12.02 6.04
CA PRO A 244 16.05 -11.40 6.64
C PRO A 244 14.77 -11.90 5.98
N VAL A 245 13.72 -12.06 6.77
CA VAL A 245 12.39 -12.46 6.30
C VAL A 245 11.40 -11.34 6.62
N LEU A 246 10.86 -10.69 5.59
CA LEU A 246 9.75 -9.75 5.71
C LEU A 246 8.45 -10.50 5.46
N ARG A 247 7.64 -10.64 6.50
CA ARG A 247 6.39 -11.41 6.48
C ARG A 247 5.17 -10.47 6.53
N CYS A 248 4.27 -10.63 5.57
CA CYS A 248 2.96 -9.97 5.52
C CYS A 248 1.85 -10.95 5.81
N VAL A 249 0.89 -10.57 6.66
CA VAL A 249 -0.29 -11.39 6.97
C VAL A 249 -1.55 -10.68 6.51
N PHE A 250 -2.41 -11.40 5.78
CA PHE A 250 -3.69 -10.91 5.25
C PHE A 250 -4.83 -11.83 5.70
N PRO A 251 -5.95 -11.28 6.20
CA PRO A 251 -7.06 -12.09 6.67
C PRO A 251 -7.75 -12.84 5.54
N ARG A 252 -8.24 -14.05 5.83
CA ARG A 252 -9.01 -14.89 4.92
C ARG A 252 -10.23 -14.18 4.31
N ARG A 253 -10.82 -13.21 5.01
CA ARG A 253 -11.99 -12.43 4.58
C ARG A 253 -11.73 -11.39 3.50
N SER A 254 -10.57 -11.33 2.90
CA SER A 254 -10.39 -10.57 1.65
C SER A 254 -11.13 -11.20 0.44
N LYS A 255 -11.85 -12.32 0.64
CA LYS A 255 -12.83 -12.86 -0.29
C LYS A 255 -14.15 -12.10 -0.11
N ASN A 256 -14.44 -11.15 -1.03
CA ASN A 256 -15.73 -10.48 -1.23
C ASN A 256 -16.32 -9.68 -0.05
N VAL A 257 -16.03 -8.39 0.00
CA VAL A 257 -17.03 -7.41 0.44
C VAL A 257 -17.74 -6.87 -0.82
N SER A 258 -18.50 -7.74 -1.48
CA SER A 258 -19.59 -7.37 -2.38
C SER A 258 -20.86 -7.91 -1.73
N GLY A 259 -21.55 -7.07 -0.95
CA GLY A 259 -22.82 -7.50 -0.36
C GLY A 259 -23.26 -6.66 0.82
N ILE A 260 -23.33 -5.32 0.64
CA ILE A 260 -24.42 -4.58 1.29
C ILE A 260 -25.36 -4.18 0.16
N ALA A 261 -26.10 -5.19 -0.29
CA ALA A 261 -27.30 -5.02 -1.06
C ALA A 261 -28.37 -4.48 -0.12
N GLY A 262 -29.15 -3.55 -0.64
CA GLY A 262 -30.33 -3.01 -0.03
C GLY A 262 -31.29 -4.07 0.52
N GLY A 263 -31.94 -3.68 1.57
CA GLY A 263 -33.04 -4.39 2.18
C GLY A 263 -33.98 -3.39 2.83
N ARG A 264 -34.98 -3.04 2.04
CA ARG A 264 -36.35 -2.56 2.40
C ARG A 264 -36.48 -1.48 3.44
#